data_f4c91d9e6d9ffe7cfc873c50535398ce
#
_entry.id   f4c91d9e6d9ffe7cfc873c50535398ce
#
_cell.length_a   1.000
_cell.length_b   1.000
_cell.length_c   1.000
_cell.angle_alpha   90.00
_cell.angle_beta   90.00
_cell.angle_gamma   90.00
#
_symmetry.space_group_name_H-M   'P 1'
#
loop_
_entity.id
_entity.type
_entity.pdbx_description
1 polymer ?
#
loop_
_entity_poly.entity_id
_entity_poly.type
_entity_poly.pdbx_seq_one_letter_code
_entity_poly.pdbx_strand_id
1 'polypeptide(L)'
;NFHGTQGENGNNQALDILYKGAISAGFRNIEFLYEPIAAALHFERSLTKDKVVLVLDAGGGTTDCSVIKLGPSHKNRIDRDECVLGNSGARIGGTDLDHSLAMRTIMPLFGLTSDGVDLGIPNIVFSNAITQNDINARAKFLSWETGRDIDFYLRSVPESHVEKIHRLREIYDKRL
;
A
#
# COMPACT_ATOMS: atom_id res chain seq x y z
N ASN A 1 -5.96 11.61 7.43
CA ASN A 1 -7.28 11.08 7.80
C ASN A 1 -7.28 9.57 7.59
N PHE A 2 -7.31 8.83 8.69
CA PHE A 2 -7.52 7.38 8.62
C PHE A 2 -9.01 7.13 8.33
N HIS A 3 -9.43 7.28 7.08
CA HIS A 3 -10.76 6.88 6.64
C HIS A 3 -10.89 5.35 6.68
N GLY A 4 -10.85 4.81 7.89
CA GLY A 4 -11.28 3.44 8.13
C GLY A 4 -12.81 3.36 8.06
N THR A 5 -13.34 2.16 8.13
CA THR A 5 -14.78 1.86 8.13
C THR A 5 -15.58 2.53 9.26
N GLN A 6 -14.94 3.31 10.15
CA GLN A 6 -15.53 3.89 11.37
C GLN A 6 -15.48 5.44 11.43
N GLY A 7 -15.14 6.14 10.34
CA GLY A 7 -15.15 7.61 10.28
C GLY A 7 -14.28 8.28 11.37
N GLU A 8 -14.84 9.28 12.09
CA GLU A 8 -14.12 10.01 13.15
C GLU A 8 -13.66 9.11 14.31
N ASN A 9 -14.42 8.08 14.66
CA ASN A 9 -14.01 7.12 15.68
C ASN A 9 -12.73 6.37 15.27
N GLY A 10 -12.56 6.05 14.00
CA GLY A 10 -11.36 5.43 13.48
C GLY A 10 -10.13 6.34 13.57
N ASN A 11 -10.30 7.65 13.33
CA ASN A 11 -9.22 8.63 13.48
C ASN A 11 -8.76 8.72 14.95
N ASN A 12 -9.70 8.84 15.89
CA ASN A 12 -9.39 8.93 17.31
C ASN A 12 -8.69 7.66 17.81
N GLN A 13 -9.13 6.49 17.36
CA GLN A 13 -8.51 5.22 17.71
C GLN A 13 -7.07 5.14 17.16
N ALA A 14 -6.84 5.57 15.93
CA ALA A 14 -5.51 5.59 15.33
C ALA A 14 -4.54 6.53 16.06
N LEU A 15 -5.01 7.75 16.41
CA LEU A 15 -4.25 8.70 17.22
C LEU A 15 -3.90 8.13 18.60
N ASP A 16 -4.86 7.47 19.27
CA ASP A 16 -4.64 6.85 20.58
C ASP A 16 -3.60 5.72 20.51
N ILE A 17 -3.64 4.89 19.47
CA ILE A 17 -2.63 3.83 19.23
C ILE A 17 -1.25 4.44 19.04
N LEU A 18 -1.12 5.46 18.19
CA LEU A 18 0.15 6.14 17.94
C LEU A 18 0.69 6.81 19.21
N TYR A 19 -0.19 7.49 19.97
CA TYR A 19 0.19 8.12 21.24
C TYR A 19 0.70 7.10 22.25
N LYS A 20 -0.03 6.00 22.45
CA LYS A 20 0.36 4.92 23.37
C LYS A 20 1.69 4.25 22.93
N GLY A 21 1.87 4.05 21.63
CA GLY A 21 3.12 3.54 21.07
C GLY A 21 4.30 4.46 21.37
N ALA A 22 4.14 5.76 21.17
CA ALA A 22 5.17 6.75 21.46
C ALA A 22 5.51 6.83 22.95
N ILE A 23 4.49 6.84 23.84
CA ILE A 23 4.71 6.78 25.30
C ILE A 23 5.47 5.51 25.68
N SER A 24 5.10 4.36 25.14
CA SER A 24 5.78 3.08 25.40
C SER A 24 7.23 3.09 24.92
N ALA A 25 7.54 3.84 23.86
CA ALA A 25 8.90 4.05 23.36
C ALA A 25 9.72 5.10 24.16
N GLY A 26 9.11 5.73 25.19
CA GLY A 26 9.79 6.66 26.10
C GLY A 26 9.65 8.15 25.75
N PHE A 27 8.89 8.51 24.72
CA PHE A 27 8.58 9.91 24.42
C PHE A 27 7.63 10.49 25.49
N ARG A 28 7.87 11.74 25.91
CA ARG A 28 7.07 12.39 26.96
C ARG A 28 6.19 13.52 26.43
N ASN A 29 6.72 14.27 25.46
CA ASN A 29 6.01 15.38 24.83
C ASN A 29 5.68 14.96 23.40
N ILE A 30 4.42 14.74 23.11
CA ILE A 30 3.93 14.23 21.83
C ILE A 30 2.92 15.21 21.27
N GLU A 31 3.18 15.70 20.08
CA GLU A 31 2.30 16.53 19.29
C GLU A 31 2.06 15.87 17.94
N PHE A 32 0.85 15.99 17.43
CA PHE A 32 0.50 15.49 16.11
C PHE A 32 0.44 16.64 15.12
N LEU A 33 1.04 16.43 13.96
CA LEU A 33 0.98 17.35 12.83
C LEU A 33 0.40 16.60 11.63
N TYR A 34 -0.50 17.23 10.90
CA TYR A 34 -1.00 16.67 9.65
C TYR A 34 0.13 16.49 8.64
N GLU A 35 0.25 15.30 8.09
CA GLU A 35 1.31 14.92 7.15
C GLU A 35 1.42 15.86 5.94
N PRO A 36 0.32 16.29 5.26
CA PRO A 36 0.42 17.24 4.17
C PRO A 36 0.99 18.60 4.59
N ILE A 37 0.74 19.04 5.83
CA ILE A 37 1.33 20.27 6.36
C ILE A 37 2.83 20.06 6.57
N ALA A 38 3.21 18.94 7.20
CA ALA A 38 4.61 18.60 7.43
C ALA A 38 5.40 18.56 6.12
N ALA A 39 4.87 17.91 5.09
CA ALA A 39 5.47 17.84 3.76
C ALA A 39 5.63 19.24 3.11
N ALA A 40 4.68 20.13 3.35
CA ALA A 40 4.66 21.46 2.76
C ALA A 40 5.52 22.51 3.51
N LEU A 41 5.97 22.24 4.76
CA LEU A 41 6.71 23.19 5.58
C LEU A 41 7.99 23.70 4.92
N HIS A 42 8.72 22.84 4.20
CA HIS A 42 9.94 23.23 3.50
C HIS A 42 9.64 24.22 2.37
N PHE A 43 8.61 23.93 1.59
CA PHE A 43 8.16 24.80 0.51
C PHE A 43 7.65 26.14 1.04
N GLU A 44 6.90 26.16 2.16
CA GLU A 44 6.38 27.36 2.78
C GLU A 44 7.48 28.37 3.13
N ARG A 45 8.67 27.90 3.53
CA ARG A 45 9.83 28.78 3.86
C ARG A 45 10.26 29.65 2.69
N SER A 46 10.06 29.21 1.46
CA SER A 46 10.40 29.92 0.24
C SER A 46 9.35 30.93 -0.21
N LEU A 47 8.16 30.91 0.41
CA LEU A 47 7.05 31.77 -0.01
C LEU A 47 7.21 33.20 0.54
N THR A 48 7.07 34.17 -0.36
CA THR A 48 7.05 35.61 -0.05
C THR A 48 5.63 36.17 0.08
N LYS A 49 4.61 35.40 -0.32
CA LYS A 49 3.19 35.73 -0.21
C LYS A 49 2.37 34.48 0.04
N ASP A 50 1.18 34.65 0.59
CA ASP A 50 0.26 33.52 0.81
C ASP A 50 -0.20 32.88 -0.50
N LYS A 51 -0.30 31.57 -0.52
CA LYS A 51 -0.75 30.76 -1.64
C LYS A 51 -1.68 29.63 -1.18
N VAL A 52 -2.57 29.23 -2.06
CA VAL A 52 -3.26 27.95 -1.97
C VAL A 52 -2.43 26.93 -2.76
N VAL A 53 -2.08 25.83 -2.12
CA VAL A 53 -1.18 24.81 -2.65
C VAL A 53 -1.88 23.48 -2.65
N LEU A 54 -1.75 22.72 -3.73
CA LEU A 54 -2.12 21.32 -3.80
C LEU A 54 -0.90 20.49 -3.39
N VAL A 55 -1.07 19.68 -2.36
CA VAL A 55 -0.08 18.67 -1.92
C VAL A 55 -0.59 17.31 -2.37
N LEU A 56 0.19 16.62 -3.17
CA LEU A 56 -0.06 15.23 -3.59
C LEU A 56 0.99 14.35 -2.93
N ASP A 57 0.55 13.44 -2.09
CA ASP A 57 1.39 12.44 -1.42
C ASP A 57 1.05 11.05 -1.97
N ALA A 58 1.98 10.47 -2.72
CA ALA A 58 1.85 9.13 -3.28
C ALA A 58 2.76 8.18 -2.51
N GLY A 59 2.19 7.54 -1.50
CA GLY A 59 2.87 6.58 -0.64
C GLY A 59 2.89 5.15 -1.20
N GLY A 60 3.36 4.21 -0.38
CA GLY A 60 3.39 2.79 -0.73
C GLY A 60 2.01 2.14 -0.82
N GLY A 61 1.07 2.54 0.04
CA GLY A 61 -0.27 1.95 0.13
C GLY A 61 -1.43 2.91 -0.05
N THR A 62 -1.15 4.23 -0.06
CA THR A 62 -2.17 5.28 -0.23
C THR A 62 -1.65 6.39 -1.13
N THR A 63 -2.58 7.10 -1.75
CA THR A 63 -2.32 8.37 -2.41
C THR A 63 -3.25 9.40 -1.81
N ASP A 64 -2.68 10.41 -1.19
CA ASP A 64 -3.40 11.48 -0.49
C ASP A 64 -3.22 12.81 -1.22
N CYS A 65 -4.31 13.57 -1.30
CA CYS A 65 -4.38 14.86 -1.96
C CYS A 65 -4.97 15.88 -0.98
N SER A 66 -4.25 16.98 -0.74
CA SER A 66 -4.67 18.03 0.20
C SER A 66 -4.51 19.40 -0.41
N VAL A 67 -5.50 20.27 -0.18
CA VAL A 67 -5.45 21.68 -0.58
C VAL A 67 -5.22 22.51 0.68
N ILE A 68 -4.12 23.27 0.72
CA ILE A 68 -3.63 23.93 1.93
C ILE A 68 -3.31 25.39 1.65
N LYS A 69 -3.62 26.27 2.59
CA LYS A 69 -3.11 27.66 2.62
C LYS A 69 -1.75 27.70 3.27
N LEU A 70 -0.76 28.21 2.56
CA LEU A 70 0.62 28.34 3.02
C LEU A 70 1.13 29.78 2.77
N GLY A 71 2.04 30.25 3.61
CA GLY A 71 2.74 31.49 3.40
C GLY A 71 3.02 32.27 4.67
N PRO A 72 3.54 33.50 4.55
CA PRO A 72 3.99 34.32 5.69
C PRO A 72 2.93 34.53 6.77
N SER A 73 1.64 34.65 6.41
CA SER A 73 0.54 34.84 7.36
C SER A 73 0.21 33.56 8.17
N HIS A 74 0.67 32.42 7.71
CA HIS A 74 0.37 31.11 8.31
C HIS A 74 1.58 30.48 9.01
N LYS A 75 2.80 30.89 8.65
CA LYS A 75 4.08 30.26 9.05
C LYS A 75 4.27 30.12 10.57
N ASN A 76 3.77 31.09 11.36
CA ASN A 76 3.95 31.12 12.81
C ASN A 76 2.70 30.66 13.58
N ARG A 77 1.70 30.12 12.93
CA ARG A 77 0.51 29.59 13.59
C ARG A 77 0.83 28.23 14.22
N ILE A 78 0.47 28.06 15.47
CA ILE A 78 0.57 26.79 16.18
C ILE A 78 -0.53 25.86 15.69
N ASP A 79 -1.77 26.37 15.61
CA ASP A 79 -2.90 25.67 15.06
C ASP A 79 -3.01 25.95 13.54
N ARG A 80 -2.97 24.86 12.77
CA ARG A 80 -3.01 24.91 11.30
C ARG A 80 -4.20 24.16 10.69
N ASP A 81 -5.13 23.73 11.50
CA ASP A 81 -6.30 22.98 11.01
C ASP A 81 -7.10 23.82 10.01
N GLU A 82 -7.25 25.13 10.28
CA GLU A 82 -7.90 26.05 9.36
C GLU A 82 -7.13 26.29 8.02
N CYS A 83 -5.86 25.89 7.99
CA CYS A 83 -5.09 26.01 6.75
C CYS A 83 -5.43 24.90 5.77
N VAL A 84 -5.95 23.76 6.22
CA VAL A 84 -6.37 22.65 5.37
C VAL A 84 -7.76 22.93 4.82
N LEU A 85 -7.85 23.30 3.55
CA LEU A 85 -9.11 23.63 2.88
C LEU A 85 -9.91 22.40 2.46
N GLY A 86 -9.23 21.30 2.26
CA GLY A 86 -9.83 20.02 1.90
C GLY A 86 -8.78 18.94 1.71
N ASN A 87 -9.20 17.71 1.90
CA ASN A 87 -8.36 16.53 1.68
C ASN A 87 -9.18 15.41 1.05
N SER A 88 -8.50 14.54 0.33
CA SER A 88 -9.06 13.30 -0.21
C SER A 88 -7.93 12.29 -0.31
N GLY A 89 -8.23 11.02 -0.03
CA GLY A 89 -7.26 9.95 -0.12
C GLY A 89 -7.85 8.72 -0.81
N ALA A 90 -7.01 7.97 -1.49
CA ALA A 90 -7.33 6.69 -2.07
C ALA A 90 -6.38 5.62 -1.59
N ARG A 91 -6.89 4.40 -1.35
CA ARG A 91 -6.08 3.23 -1.04
C ARG A 91 -5.51 2.64 -2.33
N ILE A 92 -4.66 3.43 -2.98
CA ILE A 92 -3.89 3.04 -4.16
C ILE A 92 -2.52 3.65 -3.97
N GLY A 93 -1.48 2.84 -3.96
CA GLY A 93 -0.12 3.29 -3.76
C GLY A 93 0.90 2.51 -4.58
N GLY A 94 2.17 2.70 -4.30
CA GLY A 94 3.28 2.07 -5.01
C GLY A 94 3.18 0.55 -5.03
N THR A 95 2.75 -0.07 -3.93
CA THR A 95 2.58 -1.54 -3.86
C THR A 95 1.51 -2.08 -4.79
N ASP A 96 0.44 -1.31 -5.07
CA ASP A 96 -0.59 -1.71 -6.04
C ASP A 96 -0.05 -1.63 -7.47
N LEU A 97 0.80 -0.63 -7.74
CA LEU A 97 1.49 -0.48 -9.02
C LEU A 97 2.48 -1.64 -9.22
N ASP A 98 3.29 -1.96 -8.22
CA ASP A 98 4.24 -3.07 -8.24
C ASP A 98 3.50 -4.41 -8.44
N HIS A 99 2.39 -4.62 -7.73
CA HIS A 99 1.55 -5.79 -7.89
C HIS A 99 1.00 -5.90 -9.33
N SER A 100 0.45 -4.81 -9.86
CA SER A 100 -0.09 -4.77 -11.22
C SER A 100 1.00 -5.03 -12.27
N LEU A 101 2.18 -4.46 -12.06
CA LEU A 101 3.34 -4.68 -12.92
C LEU A 101 3.77 -6.14 -12.87
N ALA A 102 3.94 -6.71 -11.68
CA ALA A 102 4.34 -8.10 -11.49
C ALA A 102 3.32 -9.07 -12.11
N MET A 103 2.03 -8.85 -11.94
CA MET A 103 0.99 -9.67 -12.57
C MET A 103 1.09 -9.68 -14.10
N ARG A 104 1.45 -8.53 -14.71
CA ARG A 104 1.50 -8.39 -16.17
C ARG A 104 2.82 -8.86 -16.78
N THR A 105 3.93 -8.75 -16.06
CA THR A 105 5.28 -8.97 -16.65
C THR A 105 6.00 -10.17 -16.05
N ILE A 106 5.83 -10.43 -14.75
CA ILE A 106 6.56 -11.49 -14.03
C ILE A 106 5.73 -12.76 -13.95
N MET A 107 4.48 -12.68 -13.54
CA MET A 107 3.64 -13.86 -13.33
C MET A 107 3.40 -14.71 -14.59
N PRO A 108 3.40 -14.18 -15.82
CA PRO A 108 3.41 -15.01 -17.00
C PRO A 108 4.60 -15.98 -17.12
N LEU A 109 5.76 -15.65 -16.52
CA LEU A 109 6.91 -16.54 -16.45
C LEU A 109 6.71 -17.72 -15.48
N PHE A 110 5.69 -17.64 -14.63
CA PHE A 110 5.30 -18.63 -13.63
C PHE A 110 3.99 -19.36 -13.97
N GLY A 111 3.46 -19.12 -15.18
CA GLY A 111 2.27 -19.82 -15.66
C GLY A 111 0.97 -19.01 -15.64
N LEU A 112 0.98 -17.75 -15.22
CA LEU A 112 -0.16 -16.87 -15.48
C LEU A 112 -0.29 -16.68 -17.00
N THR A 113 -1.44 -17.03 -17.55
CA THR A 113 -1.60 -17.08 -19.00
C THR A 113 -1.61 -15.69 -19.63
N SER A 114 -0.62 -15.45 -20.52
CA SER A 114 -0.57 -14.31 -21.43
C SER A 114 -0.70 -14.71 -22.91
N ASP A 115 -0.62 -16.01 -23.19
CA ASP A 115 -0.60 -16.60 -24.53
C ASP A 115 -1.94 -17.22 -24.97
N GLY A 116 -2.99 -16.98 -24.16
CA GLY A 116 -4.35 -17.47 -24.44
C GLY A 116 -4.60 -18.93 -24.08
N VAL A 117 -3.62 -19.62 -23.50
CA VAL A 117 -3.79 -20.98 -22.99
C VAL A 117 -4.31 -20.94 -21.58
N ASP A 118 -5.54 -21.38 -21.34
CA ASP A 118 -6.07 -21.53 -19.98
C ASP A 118 -5.47 -22.78 -19.31
N LEU A 119 -4.63 -22.56 -18.32
CA LEU A 119 -4.04 -23.63 -17.52
C LEU A 119 -4.95 -24.08 -16.36
N GLY A 120 -6.11 -23.48 -16.19
CA GLY A 120 -7.02 -23.75 -15.09
C GLY A 120 -6.52 -23.29 -13.72
N ILE A 121 -5.42 -22.53 -13.66
CA ILE A 121 -4.87 -22.00 -12.42
C ILE A 121 -5.53 -20.65 -12.11
N PRO A 122 -6.24 -20.50 -10.99
CA PRO A 122 -6.89 -19.25 -10.65
C PRO A 122 -5.88 -18.10 -10.49
N ASN A 123 -6.18 -16.93 -11.06
CA ASN A 123 -5.35 -15.72 -10.95
C ASN A 123 -5.01 -15.34 -9.51
N ILE A 124 -5.89 -15.69 -8.57
CA ILE A 124 -5.67 -15.42 -7.14
C ILE A 124 -4.43 -16.13 -6.57
N VAL A 125 -4.02 -17.28 -7.13
CA VAL A 125 -2.81 -18.00 -6.71
C VAL A 125 -1.58 -17.15 -7.02
N PHE A 126 -1.51 -16.58 -8.21
CA PHE A 126 -0.42 -15.70 -8.63
C PHE A 126 -0.44 -14.38 -7.87
N SER A 127 -1.62 -13.79 -7.70
CA SER A 127 -1.81 -12.56 -6.91
C SER A 127 -1.33 -12.74 -5.47
N ASN A 128 -1.71 -13.82 -4.80
CA ASN A 128 -1.30 -14.11 -3.43
C ASN A 128 0.22 -14.37 -3.31
N ALA A 129 0.85 -14.92 -4.36
CA ALA A 129 2.29 -15.18 -4.38
C ALA A 129 3.14 -13.91 -4.31
N ILE A 130 2.64 -12.79 -4.82
CA ILE A 130 3.37 -11.52 -4.90
C ILE A 130 2.84 -10.45 -3.95
N THR A 131 1.79 -10.74 -3.19
CA THR A 131 1.20 -9.78 -2.26
C THR A 131 2.13 -9.54 -1.07
N GLN A 132 2.49 -8.27 -0.84
CA GLN A 132 3.40 -7.86 0.24
C GLN A 132 2.66 -7.42 1.51
N ASN A 133 1.57 -6.67 1.37
CA ASN A 133 0.92 -5.98 2.47
C ASN A 133 -0.33 -6.68 3.01
N ASP A 134 -0.71 -7.84 2.47
CA ASP A 134 -1.82 -8.66 2.96
C ASP A 134 -1.30 -9.97 3.55
N ILE A 135 -1.21 -10.01 4.88
CA ILE A 135 -0.75 -11.17 5.64
C ILE A 135 -1.65 -12.39 5.38
N ASN A 136 -2.95 -12.19 5.19
CA ASN A 136 -3.89 -13.29 4.95
C ASN A 136 -3.70 -13.88 3.54
N ALA A 137 -3.53 -13.03 2.53
CA ALA A 137 -3.24 -13.48 1.17
C ALA A 137 -1.92 -14.25 1.11
N ARG A 138 -0.87 -13.76 1.78
CA ARG A 138 0.42 -14.45 1.89
C ARG A 138 0.29 -15.79 2.63
N ALA A 139 -0.40 -15.81 3.77
CA ALA A 139 -0.64 -17.04 4.52
C ALA A 139 -1.43 -18.06 3.69
N LYS A 140 -2.40 -17.62 2.89
CA LYS A 140 -3.15 -18.48 2.00
C LYS A 140 -2.28 -19.06 0.88
N PHE A 141 -1.38 -18.26 0.28
CA PHE A 141 -0.42 -18.77 -0.71
C PHE A 141 0.48 -19.87 -0.11
N LEU A 142 0.93 -19.69 1.14
CA LEU A 142 1.80 -20.64 1.84
C LEU A 142 1.04 -21.79 2.51
N SER A 143 -0.27 -21.88 2.34
CA SER A 143 -1.09 -22.93 2.92
C SER A 143 -0.82 -24.28 2.24
N TRP A 144 -1.09 -25.37 2.98
CA TRP A 144 -0.98 -26.74 2.45
C TRP A 144 -1.88 -26.97 1.24
N GLU A 145 -3.07 -26.38 1.24
CA GLU A 145 -4.04 -26.48 0.13
C GLU A 145 -3.45 -25.93 -1.16
N THR A 146 -2.82 -24.75 -1.09
CA THR A 146 -2.16 -24.13 -2.27
C THR A 146 -1.01 -25.02 -2.77
N GLY A 147 -0.20 -25.57 -1.87
CA GLY A 147 0.86 -26.50 -2.26
C GLY A 147 0.36 -27.74 -2.99
N ARG A 148 -0.69 -28.36 -2.47
CA ARG A 148 -1.36 -29.49 -3.11
C ARG A 148 -1.95 -29.13 -4.48
N ASP A 149 -2.55 -27.95 -4.58
CA ASP A 149 -3.15 -27.48 -5.84
C ASP A 149 -2.06 -27.21 -6.90
N ILE A 150 -0.92 -26.64 -6.51
CA ILE A 150 0.24 -26.48 -7.43
C ILE A 150 0.76 -27.84 -7.89
N ASP A 151 0.83 -28.85 -7.02
CA ASP A 151 1.21 -30.22 -7.40
C ASP A 151 0.22 -30.86 -8.38
N PHE A 152 -1.07 -30.57 -8.22
CA PHE A 152 -2.09 -30.99 -9.17
C PHE A 152 -1.89 -30.32 -10.53
N TYR A 153 -1.65 -29.02 -10.57
CA TYR A 153 -1.41 -28.30 -11.83
C TYR A 153 -0.16 -28.82 -12.55
N LEU A 154 0.94 -29.13 -11.83
CA LEU A 154 2.14 -29.72 -12.43
C LEU A 154 1.88 -31.00 -13.22
N ARG A 155 0.84 -31.77 -12.84
CA ARG A 155 0.47 -33.02 -13.50
C ARG A 155 -0.52 -32.85 -14.63
N SER A 156 -1.24 -31.72 -14.68
CA SER A 156 -2.34 -31.49 -15.59
C SER A 156 -2.07 -30.48 -16.70
N VAL A 157 -1.05 -29.64 -16.55
CA VAL A 157 -0.70 -28.62 -17.56
C VAL A 157 0.01 -29.26 -18.77
N PRO A 158 -0.10 -28.65 -19.97
CA PRO A 158 0.67 -29.05 -21.14
C PRO A 158 2.19 -29.01 -20.88
N GLU A 159 2.94 -29.92 -21.52
CA GLU A 159 4.40 -30.05 -21.34
C GLU A 159 5.14 -28.71 -21.53
N SER A 160 4.70 -27.89 -22.48
CA SER A 160 5.25 -26.55 -22.75
C SER A 160 5.12 -25.57 -21.57
N HIS A 161 4.28 -25.85 -20.57
CA HIS A 161 4.03 -24.99 -19.41
C HIS A 161 4.55 -25.57 -18.09
N VAL A 162 4.96 -26.83 -18.08
CA VAL A 162 5.44 -27.53 -16.87
C VAL A 162 6.56 -26.76 -16.18
N GLU A 163 7.54 -26.26 -16.94
CA GLU A 163 8.66 -25.49 -16.37
C GLU A 163 8.20 -24.21 -15.66
N LYS A 164 7.20 -23.51 -16.20
CA LYS A 164 6.62 -22.31 -15.57
C LYS A 164 6.00 -22.64 -14.21
N ILE A 165 5.27 -23.75 -14.12
CA ILE A 165 4.65 -24.16 -12.87
C ILE A 165 5.67 -24.69 -11.86
N HIS A 166 6.77 -25.30 -12.32
CA HIS A 166 7.90 -25.63 -11.45
C HIS A 166 8.49 -24.38 -10.77
N ARG A 167 8.63 -23.27 -11.52
CA ARG A 167 9.06 -21.99 -10.93
C ARG A 167 8.09 -21.47 -9.89
N LEU A 168 6.78 -21.58 -10.12
CA LEU A 168 5.77 -21.22 -9.13
C LEU A 168 5.90 -22.10 -7.86
N ARG A 169 6.14 -23.40 -8.04
CA ARG A 169 6.41 -24.34 -6.95
C ARG A 169 7.64 -23.95 -6.14
N GLU A 170 8.71 -23.53 -6.79
CA GLU A 170 9.92 -23.07 -6.11
C GLU A 170 9.68 -21.85 -5.21
N ILE A 171 8.86 -20.89 -5.65
CA ILE A 171 8.47 -19.74 -4.80
C ILE A 171 7.74 -20.25 -3.56
N TYR A 172 6.79 -21.17 -3.73
CA TYR A 172 6.05 -21.76 -2.62
C TYR A 172 6.96 -22.48 -1.64
N ASP A 173 7.88 -23.32 -2.13
CA ASP A 173 8.78 -24.14 -1.31
C ASP A 173 9.81 -23.30 -0.55
N LYS A 174 10.31 -22.24 -1.17
CA LYS A 174 11.25 -21.30 -0.54
C LYS A 174 10.58 -20.37 0.47
N ARG A 175 9.25 -20.35 0.52
CA ARG A 175 8.46 -19.51 1.42
C ARG A 175 8.85 -18.02 1.34
N LEU A 176 9.19 -17.59 0.12
CA LEU A 176 9.65 -16.24 -0.19
C LEU A 176 8.53 -15.21 -0.11
#